data_b1fdfe108945235de01f06b5c78f42b5
#
_entry.id   b1fdfe108945235de01f06b5c78f42b5
#
_cell.length_a   1.000
_cell.length_b   1.000
_cell.length_c   1.000
_cell.angle_alpha   90.00
_cell.angle_beta   90.00
_cell.angle_gamma   90.00
#
_symmetry.space_group_name_H-M   'P 1'
#
loop_
_entity.id
_entity.type
_entity.pdbx_description
1 polymer ?
#
loop_
_entity_poly.entity_id
_entity_poly.type
_entity_poly.pdbx_seq_one_letter_code
_entity_poly.pdbx_strand_id
1 'polypeptide(L)'
;MTGGSSGIGLAIARMLQEEGFALTLASRTAEKVAAAAADLGAEAVACDVSKPEDCARVVAEHVERHGGLDVLVNSAGVGIAARVEDAQLRHIDRQLNINLRGLVLVTQAAIPHLRATKGWIVNLASIAGTAPVPILPIYAASKAAVISLTRSLSEDLQADGVRAIALCPGFVDTPMAEFTGLPGQEMIQPEDCAEVVRMCLRLSPSAQIREVVIQRAGAVGGVG
;
A
#
# COMPACT_ATOMS: atom_id res chain seq x y z
N MET A 1 -5.22 -0.81 -8.04
CA MET A 1 -4.26 -0.76 -6.91
C MET A 1 -2.89 -0.32 -7.40
N THR A 2 -2.13 0.44 -6.62
CA THR A 2 -0.74 0.82 -6.93
C THR A 2 0.24 -0.17 -6.33
N GLY A 3 1.41 -0.35 -6.97
CA GLY A 3 2.41 -1.34 -6.53
C GLY A 3 1.96 -2.79 -6.67
N GLY A 4 1.00 -3.09 -7.54
CA GLY A 4 0.37 -4.40 -7.69
C GLY A 4 1.19 -5.46 -8.46
N SER A 5 2.40 -5.13 -8.92
CA SER A 5 3.18 -6.04 -9.76
C SER A 5 4.15 -6.95 -9.01
N SER A 6 4.25 -6.85 -7.68
CA SER A 6 5.16 -7.68 -6.87
C SER A 6 4.83 -7.61 -5.37
N GLY A 7 5.42 -8.54 -4.61
CA GLY A 7 5.39 -8.55 -3.14
C GLY A 7 3.99 -8.47 -2.55
N ILE A 8 3.83 -7.70 -1.49
CA ILE A 8 2.55 -7.54 -0.77
C ILE A 8 1.42 -7.07 -1.70
N GLY A 9 1.70 -6.13 -2.61
CA GLY A 9 0.70 -5.65 -3.56
C GLY A 9 0.17 -6.76 -4.45
N LEU A 10 1.04 -7.62 -4.99
CA LEU A 10 0.62 -8.75 -5.83
C LEU A 10 -0.16 -9.80 -5.03
N ALA A 11 0.24 -10.09 -3.78
CA ALA A 11 -0.49 -11.02 -2.92
C ALA A 11 -1.91 -10.51 -2.60
N ILE A 12 -2.04 -9.20 -2.29
CA ILE A 12 -3.36 -8.58 -2.10
C ILE A 12 -4.17 -8.62 -3.41
N ALA A 13 -3.54 -8.42 -4.58
CA ALA A 13 -4.23 -8.51 -5.87
C ALA A 13 -4.83 -9.90 -6.10
N ARG A 14 -4.05 -10.96 -5.83
CA ARG A 14 -4.53 -12.36 -5.93
C ARG A 14 -5.71 -12.60 -5.00
N MET A 15 -5.58 -12.19 -3.76
CA MET A 15 -6.66 -12.31 -2.77
C MET A 15 -7.93 -11.58 -3.21
N LEU A 16 -7.83 -10.35 -3.73
CA LEU A 16 -8.99 -9.61 -4.24
C LEU A 16 -9.62 -10.28 -5.47
N GLN A 17 -8.81 -10.86 -6.35
CA GLN A 17 -9.29 -11.63 -7.49
C GLN A 17 -10.07 -12.88 -7.05
N GLU A 18 -9.57 -13.61 -6.04
CA GLU A 18 -10.26 -14.74 -5.42
C GLU A 18 -11.59 -14.34 -4.77
N GLU A 19 -11.69 -13.14 -4.20
CA GLU A 19 -12.92 -12.56 -3.66
C GLU A 19 -13.88 -12.03 -4.75
N GLY A 20 -13.51 -12.14 -6.04
CA GLY A 20 -14.35 -11.78 -7.18
C GLY A 20 -14.29 -10.30 -7.58
N PHE A 21 -13.31 -9.52 -7.10
CA PHE A 21 -13.12 -8.15 -7.54
C PHE A 21 -12.53 -8.07 -8.94
N ALA A 22 -13.04 -7.13 -9.75
CA ALA A 22 -12.39 -6.70 -10.98
C ALA A 22 -11.21 -5.79 -10.65
N LEU A 23 -10.05 -6.04 -11.25
CA LEU A 23 -8.79 -5.42 -10.83
C LEU A 23 -8.15 -4.56 -11.91
N THR A 24 -7.59 -3.43 -11.48
CA THR A 24 -6.60 -2.67 -12.23
C THR A 24 -5.30 -2.62 -11.40
N LEU A 25 -4.23 -3.20 -11.94
CA LEU A 25 -2.90 -3.15 -11.37
C LEU A 25 -2.11 -1.99 -11.95
N ALA A 26 -1.43 -1.23 -11.10
CA ALA A 26 -0.60 -0.11 -11.51
C ALA A 26 0.82 -0.23 -10.96
N SER A 27 1.81 -0.07 -11.82
CA SER A 27 3.22 0.08 -11.41
C SER A 27 4.01 0.82 -12.48
N ARG A 28 5.23 1.27 -12.15
CA ARG A 28 6.07 2.06 -13.07
C ARG A 28 6.57 1.29 -14.28
N THR A 29 6.84 -0.01 -14.12
CA THR A 29 7.40 -0.85 -15.19
C THR A 29 6.27 -1.51 -15.94
N ALA A 30 6.03 -1.05 -17.17
CA ALA A 30 4.92 -1.52 -18.01
C ALA A 30 4.94 -3.05 -18.21
N GLU A 31 6.10 -3.64 -18.48
CA GLU A 31 6.24 -5.07 -18.72
C GLU A 31 5.90 -5.90 -17.46
N LYS A 32 6.34 -5.43 -16.28
CA LYS A 32 6.08 -6.13 -15.01
C LYS A 32 4.60 -6.08 -14.63
N VAL A 33 3.96 -4.92 -14.81
CA VAL A 33 2.53 -4.82 -14.47
C VAL A 33 1.67 -5.56 -15.48
N ALA A 34 2.05 -5.59 -16.76
CA ALA A 34 1.34 -6.35 -17.78
C ALA A 34 1.41 -7.86 -17.52
N ALA A 35 2.60 -8.39 -17.16
CA ALA A 35 2.75 -9.79 -16.81
C ALA A 35 1.90 -10.17 -15.58
N ALA A 36 1.97 -9.38 -14.48
CA ALA A 36 1.20 -9.63 -13.28
C ALA A 36 -0.33 -9.55 -13.53
N ALA A 37 -0.75 -8.60 -14.36
CA ALA A 37 -2.16 -8.45 -14.71
C ALA A 37 -2.67 -9.60 -15.58
N ALA A 38 -1.88 -10.07 -16.54
CA ALA A 38 -2.22 -11.21 -17.39
C ALA A 38 -2.47 -12.48 -16.56
N ASP A 39 -1.62 -12.76 -15.57
CA ASP A 39 -1.77 -13.90 -14.66
C ASP A 39 -3.08 -13.88 -13.86
N LEU A 40 -3.62 -12.68 -13.60
CA LEU A 40 -4.82 -12.47 -12.78
C LEU A 40 -6.08 -12.15 -13.61
N GLY A 41 -5.98 -12.07 -14.92
CA GLY A 41 -7.09 -11.57 -15.74
C GLY A 41 -7.46 -10.11 -15.39
N ALA A 42 -6.48 -9.33 -14.95
CA ALA A 42 -6.63 -7.96 -14.50
C ALA A 42 -6.21 -6.95 -15.59
N GLU A 43 -6.58 -5.68 -15.39
CA GLU A 43 -6.09 -4.59 -16.22
C GLU A 43 -4.72 -4.09 -15.75
N ALA A 44 -3.88 -3.74 -16.71
CA ALA A 44 -2.54 -3.21 -16.45
C ALA A 44 -2.43 -1.74 -16.82
N VAL A 45 -1.94 -0.91 -15.89
CA VAL A 45 -1.68 0.52 -16.13
C VAL A 45 -0.24 0.85 -15.72
N ALA A 46 0.57 1.30 -16.67
CA ALA A 46 1.86 1.90 -16.35
C ALA A 46 1.64 3.24 -15.65
N CYS A 47 2.07 3.36 -14.40
CA CYS A 47 1.81 4.52 -13.56
C CYS A 47 3.00 4.79 -12.63
N ASP A 48 3.54 5.98 -12.70
CA ASP A 48 4.50 6.51 -11.74
C ASP A 48 3.78 7.42 -10.74
N VAL A 49 3.53 6.93 -9.53
CA VAL A 49 2.81 7.68 -8.50
C VAL A 49 3.52 8.98 -8.06
N SER A 50 4.77 9.19 -8.45
CA SER A 50 5.44 10.48 -8.24
C SER A 50 4.95 11.57 -9.19
N LYS A 51 4.19 11.21 -10.24
CA LYS A 51 3.62 12.11 -11.25
C LYS A 51 2.13 12.34 -10.98
N PRO A 52 1.69 13.58 -10.72
CA PRO A 52 0.28 13.87 -10.41
C PRO A 52 -0.70 13.42 -11.50
N GLU A 53 -0.30 13.59 -12.76
CA GLU A 53 -1.10 13.19 -13.91
C GLU A 53 -1.35 11.69 -13.99
N ASP A 54 -0.37 10.87 -13.63
CA ASP A 54 -0.51 9.41 -13.58
C ASP A 54 -1.42 8.97 -12.44
N CYS A 55 -1.37 9.67 -11.29
CA CYS A 55 -2.23 9.38 -10.15
C CYS A 55 -3.72 9.59 -10.47
N ALA A 56 -4.06 10.67 -11.14
CA ALA A 56 -5.44 10.94 -11.56
C ALA A 56 -5.88 9.98 -12.66
N ARG A 57 -5.01 9.74 -13.65
CA ARG A 57 -5.28 8.88 -14.81
C ARG A 57 -5.59 7.44 -14.40
N VAL A 58 -4.80 6.83 -13.52
CA VAL A 58 -5.01 5.43 -13.12
C VAL A 58 -6.36 5.19 -12.46
N VAL A 59 -6.86 6.16 -11.69
CA VAL A 59 -8.20 6.08 -11.08
C VAL A 59 -9.28 6.26 -12.15
N ALA A 60 -9.13 7.24 -13.04
CA ALA A 60 -10.08 7.50 -14.12
C ALA A 60 -10.23 6.29 -15.06
N GLU A 61 -9.11 5.68 -15.50
CA GLU A 61 -9.12 4.49 -16.35
C GLU A 61 -9.81 3.29 -15.67
N HIS A 62 -9.59 3.11 -14.35
CA HIS A 62 -10.28 2.06 -13.59
C HIS A 62 -11.79 2.28 -13.57
N VAL A 63 -12.22 3.50 -13.22
CA VAL A 63 -13.65 3.84 -13.10
C VAL A 63 -14.35 3.78 -14.45
N GLU A 64 -13.72 4.26 -15.53
CA GLU A 64 -14.24 4.17 -16.87
C GLU A 64 -14.50 2.72 -17.29
N ARG A 65 -13.60 1.81 -16.92
CA ARG A 65 -13.66 0.40 -17.33
C ARG A 65 -14.61 -0.43 -16.47
N HIS A 66 -14.66 -0.19 -15.16
CA HIS A 66 -15.39 -1.01 -14.20
C HIS A 66 -16.65 -0.35 -13.62
N GLY A 67 -16.88 0.94 -13.91
CA GLY A 67 -18.07 1.68 -13.49
C GLY A 67 -18.05 2.17 -12.04
N GLY A 68 -17.02 1.84 -11.24
CA GLY A 68 -16.91 2.23 -9.84
C GLY A 68 -15.58 1.88 -9.22
N LEU A 69 -15.42 2.15 -7.92
CA LEU A 69 -14.22 1.78 -7.16
C LEU A 69 -14.61 1.39 -5.73
N ASP A 70 -14.49 0.12 -5.40
CA ASP A 70 -14.83 -0.43 -4.09
C ASP A 70 -13.64 -0.47 -3.13
N VAL A 71 -12.45 -0.78 -3.65
CA VAL A 71 -11.24 -0.93 -2.84
C VAL A 71 -10.05 -0.24 -3.51
N LEU A 72 -9.50 0.78 -2.85
CA LEU A 72 -8.21 1.36 -3.20
C LEU A 72 -7.11 0.72 -2.35
N VAL A 73 -6.10 0.13 -3.01
CA VAL A 73 -4.88 -0.34 -2.33
C VAL A 73 -3.69 0.50 -2.76
N ASN A 74 -3.14 1.26 -1.83
CA ASN A 74 -1.92 2.04 -1.99
C ASN A 74 -0.73 1.22 -1.46
N SER A 75 -0.10 0.42 -2.35
CA SER A 75 1.05 -0.43 -2.03
C SER A 75 2.36 0.02 -2.69
N ALA A 76 2.33 1.03 -3.56
CA ALA A 76 3.56 1.59 -4.12
C ALA A 76 4.43 2.21 -3.03
N GLY A 77 5.71 1.82 -2.98
CA GLY A 77 6.63 2.34 -1.98
C GLY A 77 8.09 2.03 -2.32
N VAL A 78 9.00 2.77 -1.70
CA VAL A 78 10.45 2.57 -1.77
C VAL A 78 11.08 2.82 -0.40
N GLY A 79 12.09 2.02 -0.05
CA GLY A 79 12.96 2.24 1.11
C GLY A 79 14.39 2.50 0.64
N ILE A 80 15.01 3.56 1.14
CA ILE A 80 16.41 3.88 0.85
C ILE A 80 17.11 4.12 2.18
N ALA A 81 18.04 3.22 2.51
CA ALA A 81 18.81 3.31 3.74
C ALA A 81 19.85 4.43 3.64
N ALA A 82 19.86 5.32 4.61
CA ALA A 82 20.90 6.33 4.84
C ALA A 82 20.70 6.92 6.23
N ARG A 83 21.81 7.28 6.91
CA ARG A 83 21.73 8.19 8.08
C ARG A 83 21.28 9.56 7.62
N VAL A 84 20.73 10.37 8.52
CA VAL A 84 20.22 11.71 8.15
C VAL A 84 21.34 12.59 7.57
N GLU A 85 22.52 12.54 8.17
CA GLU A 85 23.71 13.30 7.73
C GLU A 85 24.22 12.90 6.34
N ASP A 86 23.93 11.66 5.90
CA ASP A 86 24.38 11.12 4.61
C ASP A 86 23.26 11.11 3.57
N ALA A 87 22.04 11.52 3.94
CA ALA A 87 20.87 11.43 3.10
C ALA A 87 20.94 12.45 1.94
N GLN A 88 21.00 11.94 0.71
CA GLN A 88 21.00 12.79 -0.47
C GLN A 88 19.60 13.33 -0.75
N LEU A 89 19.47 14.61 -1.11
CA LEU A 89 18.19 15.26 -1.38
C LEU A 89 17.31 14.46 -2.36
N ARG A 90 17.89 13.96 -3.46
CA ARG A 90 17.17 13.13 -4.44
C ARG A 90 16.57 11.85 -3.83
N HIS A 91 17.19 11.28 -2.78
CA HIS A 91 16.70 10.08 -2.10
C HIS A 91 15.60 10.43 -1.10
N ILE A 92 15.70 11.59 -0.44
CA ILE A 92 14.66 12.13 0.42
C ILE A 92 13.40 12.38 -0.42
N ASP A 93 13.53 13.19 -1.49
CA ASP A 93 12.44 13.54 -2.39
C ASP A 93 11.77 12.30 -2.99
N ARG A 94 12.57 11.32 -3.44
CA ARG A 94 12.05 10.09 -4.02
C ARG A 94 11.19 9.31 -3.02
N GLN A 95 11.64 9.16 -1.77
CA GLN A 95 10.86 8.46 -0.74
C GLN A 95 9.58 9.21 -0.40
N LEU A 96 9.66 10.52 -0.17
CA LEU A 96 8.48 11.33 0.16
C LEU A 96 7.49 11.41 -1.00
N ASN A 97 7.97 11.60 -2.23
CA ASN A 97 7.12 11.69 -3.42
C ASN A 97 6.38 10.38 -3.71
N ILE A 98 7.02 9.22 -3.50
CA ILE A 98 6.39 7.92 -3.76
C ILE A 98 5.54 7.47 -2.56
N ASN A 99 6.15 7.43 -1.36
CA ASN A 99 5.51 6.79 -0.21
C ASN A 99 4.37 7.62 0.39
N LEU A 100 4.41 8.96 0.25
CA LEU A 100 3.43 9.86 0.86
C LEU A 100 2.67 10.66 -0.19
N ARG A 101 3.35 11.56 -0.94
CA ARG A 101 2.67 12.47 -1.88
C ARG A 101 1.87 11.69 -2.93
N GLY A 102 2.44 10.66 -3.53
CA GLY A 102 1.76 9.83 -4.53
C GLY A 102 0.53 9.12 -3.95
N LEU A 103 0.66 8.54 -2.76
CA LEU A 103 -0.46 7.95 -2.03
C LEU A 103 -1.60 8.96 -1.81
N VAL A 104 -1.26 10.19 -1.38
CA VAL A 104 -2.25 11.28 -1.19
C VAL A 104 -2.96 11.59 -2.50
N LEU A 105 -2.22 11.75 -3.61
CA LEU A 105 -2.79 12.12 -4.90
C LEU A 105 -3.71 11.03 -5.48
N VAL A 106 -3.32 9.76 -5.39
CA VAL A 106 -4.18 8.64 -5.81
C VAL A 106 -5.43 8.57 -4.93
N THR A 107 -5.27 8.73 -3.61
CA THR A 107 -6.39 8.74 -2.67
C THR A 107 -7.35 9.90 -2.95
N GLN A 108 -6.82 11.11 -3.20
CA GLN A 108 -7.62 12.28 -3.55
C GLN A 108 -8.49 12.03 -4.79
N ALA A 109 -7.92 11.45 -5.84
CA ALA A 109 -8.67 11.09 -7.04
C ALA A 109 -9.72 10.01 -6.79
N ALA A 110 -9.45 9.07 -5.87
CA ALA A 110 -10.32 7.93 -5.58
C ALA A 110 -11.51 8.26 -4.66
N ILE A 111 -11.40 9.23 -3.75
CA ILE A 111 -12.43 9.55 -2.72
C ILE A 111 -13.83 9.72 -3.30
N PRO A 112 -14.09 10.47 -4.38
CA PRO A 112 -15.44 10.63 -4.91
C PRO A 112 -16.11 9.30 -5.28
N HIS A 113 -15.33 8.36 -5.82
CA HIS A 113 -15.80 7.04 -6.26
C HIS A 113 -16.00 6.10 -5.06
N LEU A 114 -15.08 6.13 -4.09
CA LEU A 114 -15.21 5.36 -2.84
C LEU A 114 -16.41 5.80 -1.99
N ARG A 115 -16.78 7.09 -2.00
CA ARG A 115 -18.00 7.57 -1.36
C ARG A 115 -19.26 6.95 -1.98
N ALA A 116 -19.28 6.82 -3.30
CA ALA A 116 -20.42 6.23 -4.01
C ALA A 116 -20.63 4.76 -3.67
N THR A 117 -19.56 4.01 -3.42
CA THR A 117 -19.58 2.57 -3.11
C THR A 117 -19.52 2.26 -1.61
N LYS A 118 -19.26 3.27 -0.75
CA LYS A 118 -18.92 3.08 0.67
C LYS A 118 -17.73 2.16 0.85
N GLY A 119 -16.72 2.38 0.01
CA GLY A 119 -15.60 1.48 -0.19
C GLY A 119 -14.51 1.53 0.88
N TRP A 120 -13.36 0.95 0.52
CA TRP A 120 -12.20 0.84 1.41
C TRP A 120 -10.95 1.49 0.84
N ILE A 121 -10.14 2.04 1.74
CA ILE A 121 -8.77 2.49 1.49
C ILE A 121 -7.82 1.62 2.32
N VAL A 122 -6.94 0.89 1.64
CA VAL A 122 -5.87 0.09 2.26
C VAL A 122 -4.54 0.76 1.96
N ASN A 123 -3.89 1.32 2.97
CA ASN A 123 -2.61 1.98 2.84
C ASN A 123 -1.48 1.11 3.42
N LEU A 124 -0.51 0.73 2.59
CA LEU A 124 0.68 0.02 3.04
C LEU A 124 1.63 0.99 3.75
N ALA A 125 1.55 0.99 5.08
CA ALA A 125 2.50 1.63 5.96
C ALA A 125 3.72 0.71 6.22
N SER A 126 4.18 0.62 7.43
CA SER A 126 5.23 -0.28 7.91
C SER A 126 5.31 -0.20 9.43
N ILE A 127 5.78 -1.25 10.08
CA ILE A 127 6.18 -1.21 11.48
C ILE A 127 7.24 -0.12 11.75
N ALA A 128 8.06 0.23 10.74
CA ALA A 128 9.01 1.33 10.80
C ALA A 128 8.35 2.70 11.04
N GLY A 129 7.05 2.84 10.76
CA GLY A 129 6.28 4.05 11.10
C GLY A 129 5.80 4.09 12.55
N THR A 130 5.93 3.01 13.30
CA THR A 130 5.48 2.88 14.70
C THR A 130 6.63 2.83 15.71
N ALA A 131 7.86 2.57 15.25
CA ALA A 131 9.04 2.39 16.09
C ALA A 131 10.28 3.02 15.43
N PRO A 132 11.33 3.40 16.22
CA PRO A 132 12.57 3.96 15.67
C PRO A 132 13.32 2.96 14.77
N VAL A 133 13.78 3.46 13.60
CA VAL A 133 14.63 2.67 12.68
C VAL A 133 15.85 3.52 12.27
N PRO A 134 16.96 3.44 13.01
CA PRO A 134 18.10 4.34 12.84
C PRO A 134 18.71 4.39 11.43
N ILE A 135 18.66 3.29 10.68
CA ILE A 135 19.24 3.20 9.32
C ILE A 135 18.26 3.62 8.22
N LEU A 136 16.98 3.89 8.55
CA LEU A 136 15.91 4.21 7.62
C LEU A 136 15.05 5.41 8.10
N PRO A 137 15.62 6.50 8.64
CA PRO A 137 14.84 7.56 9.30
C PRO A 137 13.85 8.25 8.35
N ILE A 138 14.21 8.50 7.09
CA ILE A 138 13.33 9.14 6.10
C ILE A 138 12.18 8.19 5.71
N TYR A 139 12.50 6.90 5.51
CA TYR A 139 11.47 5.89 5.27
C TYR A 139 10.50 5.79 6.44
N ALA A 140 11.03 5.68 7.66
CA ALA A 140 10.23 5.61 8.89
C ALA A 140 9.31 6.83 9.02
N ALA A 141 9.83 8.05 8.82
CA ALA A 141 9.06 9.28 8.82
C ALA A 141 7.94 9.26 7.75
N SER A 142 8.24 8.79 6.52
CA SER A 142 7.23 8.67 5.47
C SER A 142 6.12 7.69 5.85
N LYS A 143 6.46 6.56 6.50
CA LYS A 143 5.48 5.54 6.92
C LYS A 143 4.69 5.97 8.15
N ALA A 144 5.29 6.71 9.09
CA ALA A 144 4.56 7.38 10.19
C ALA A 144 3.53 8.38 9.66
N ALA A 145 3.91 9.16 8.63
CA ALA A 145 2.99 10.08 7.97
C ALA A 145 1.82 9.36 7.31
N VAL A 146 2.05 8.19 6.67
CA VAL A 146 0.98 7.35 6.10
C VAL A 146 0.01 6.86 7.18
N ILE A 147 0.53 6.42 8.34
CA ILE A 147 -0.31 5.99 9.47
C ILE A 147 -1.19 7.14 9.95
N SER A 148 -0.59 8.30 10.20
CA SER A 148 -1.31 9.49 10.66
C SER A 148 -2.38 9.94 9.66
N LEU A 149 -2.03 10.00 8.36
CA LEU A 149 -2.97 10.32 7.29
C LEU A 149 -4.13 9.32 7.26
N THR A 150 -3.85 8.01 7.36
CA THR A 150 -4.88 6.98 7.31
C THR A 150 -5.87 7.09 8.46
N ARG A 151 -5.38 7.39 9.67
CA ARG A 151 -6.24 7.66 10.83
C ARG A 151 -7.14 8.87 10.60
N SER A 152 -6.60 9.95 10.02
CA SER A 152 -7.38 11.16 9.70
C SER A 152 -8.42 10.89 8.62
N LEU A 153 -8.07 10.15 7.54
CA LEU A 153 -9.04 9.75 6.51
C LEU A 153 -10.14 8.86 7.08
N SER A 154 -9.80 7.97 8.01
CA SER A 154 -10.75 7.10 8.69
C SER A 154 -11.81 7.88 9.49
N GLU A 155 -11.45 9.00 10.12
CA GLU A 155 -12.40 9.89 10.81
C GLU A 155 -13.20 10.74 9.83
N ASP A 156 -12.51 11.37 8.87
CA ASP A 156 -13.11 12.31 7.92
C ASP A 156 -14.17 11.65 7.02
N LEU A 157 -13.90 10.42 6.59
CA LEU A 157 -14.76 9.69 5.64
C LEU A 157 -15.78 8.75 6.30
N GLN A 158 -15.79 8.67 7.65
CA GLN A 158 -16.67 7.76 8.38
C GLN A 158 -18.17 8.05 8.12
N ALA A 159 -18.56 9.32 8.06
CA ALA A 159 -19.94 9.70 7.79
C ALA A 159 -20.41 9.29 6.39
N ASP A 160 -19.49 9.16 5.45
CA ASP A 160 -19.72 8.70 4.07
C ASP A 160 -19.76 7.17 3.96
N GLY A 161 -19.43 6.45 5.05
CA GLY A 161 -19.35 4.99 5.08
C GLY A 161 -18.06 4.43 4.49
N VAL A 162 -17.09 5.28 4.10
CA VAL A 162 -15.77 4.86 3.60
C VAL A 162 -14.87 4.51 4.77
N ARG A 163 -14.16 3.40 4.66
CA ARG A 163 -13.26 2.89 5.69
C ARG A 163 -11.81 2.96 5.24
N ALA A 164 -10.90 3.32 6.13
CA ALA A 164 -9.48 3.38 5.83
C ALA A 164 -8.68 2.60 6.88
N ILE A 165 -7.69 1.82 6.41
CA ILE A 165 -6.80 1.02 7.24
C ILE A 165 -5.34 1.23 6.84
N ALA A 166 -4.45 1.39 7.84
CA ALA A 166 -3.01 1.31 7.71
C ALA A 166 -2.53 -0.11 8.02
N LEU A 167 -1.95 -0.79 7.05
CA LEU A 167 -1.29 -2.07 7.24
C LEU A 167 0.19 -1.81 7.52
N CYS A 168 0.67 -2.25 8.69
CA CYS A 168 2.00 -1.95 9.22
C CYS A 168 2.83 -3.23 9.38
N PRO A 169 3.26 -3.88 8.29
CA PRO A 169 4.06 -5.09 8.39
C PRO A 169 5.52 -4.79 8.79
N GLY A 170 6.15 -5.77 9.44
CA GLY A 170 7.58 -5.86 9.62
C GLY A 170 8.27 -6.34 8.35
N PHE A 171 9.34 -7.15 8.48
CA PHE A 171 10.02 -7.72 7.31
C PHE A 171 9.16 -8.79 6.65
N VAL A 172 8.78 -8.53 5.41
CA VAL A 172 8.00 -9.42 4.55
C VAL A 172 8.91 -9.96 3.45
N ASP A 173 8.79 -11.24 3.11
CA ASP A 173 9.56 -11.90 2.06
C ASP A 173 9.22 -11.30 0.68
N THR A 174 9.96 -10.26 0.34
CA THR A 174 9.79 -9.47 -0.88
C THR A 174 11.15 -8.97 -1.35
N PRO A 175 11.30 -8.57 -2.62
CA PRO A 175 12.54 -7.96 -3.09
C PRO A 175 12.99 -6.73 -2.29
N MET A 176 12.07 -6.04 -1.62
CA MET A 176 12.39 -4.89 -0.76
C MET A 176 13.15 -5.30 0.51
N ALA A 177 13.00 -6.53 0.99
CA ALA A 177 13.59 -7.03 2.22
C ALA A 177 14.90 -7.81 2.01
N GLU A 178 15.37 -8.02 0.76
CA GLU A 178 16.60 -8.75 0.45
C GLU A 178 17.84 -8.21 1.18
N PHE A 179 17.86 -6.89 1.45
CA PHE A 179 18.98 -6.27 2.17
C PHE A 179 19.14 -6.74 3.62
N THR A 180 18.11 -7.38 4.19
CA THR A 180 18.15 -7.88 5.58
C THR A 180 19.02 -9.10 5.74
N GLY A 181 19.21 -9.89 4.65
CA GLY A 181 19.88 -11.18 4.67
C GLY A 181 19.12 -12.27 5.44
N LEU A 182 17.90 -12.00 5.90
CA LEU A 182 17.06 -13.00 6.57
C LEU A 182 16.58 -14.05 5.56
N PRO A 183 16.54 -15.33 5.94
CA PRO A 183 15.87 -16.35 5.14
C PRO A 183 14.38 -16.03 4.95
N GLY A 184 13.84 -16.21 3.75
CA GLY A 184 12.43 -15.91 3.44
C GLY A 184 11.45 -16.61 4.39
N GLN A 185 11.73 -17.86 4.76
CA GLN A 185 10.92 -18.64 5.71
C GLN A 185 10.86 -18.06 7.14
N GLU A 186 11.79 -17.16 7.49
CA GLU A 186 11.81 -16.44 8.76
C GLU A 186 11.11 -15.08 8.68
N MET A 187 10.69 -14.65 7.49
CA MET A 187 9.96 -13.41 7.27
C MET A 187 8.45 -13.65 7.27
N ILE A 188 7.68 -12.56 7.44
CA ILE A 188 6.24 -12.55 7.17
C ILE A 188 6.05 -12.86 5.69
N GLN A 189 5.07 -13.69 5.34
CA GLN A 189 4.77 -13.95 3.94
C GLN A 189 3.85 -12.85 3.38
N PRO A 190 3.98 -12.48 2.10
CA PRO A 190 3.07 -11.51 1.46
C PRO A 190 1.59 -11.89 1.63
N GLU A 191 1.29 -13.18 1.64
CA GLU A 191 -0.04 -13.77 1.82
C GLU A 191 -0.62 -13.47 3.21
N ASP A 192 0.21 -13.40 4.27
CA ASP A 192 -0.24 -13.01 5.62
C ASP A 192 -0.81 -11.59 5.61
N CYS A 193 -0.17 -10.69 4.84
CA CYS A 193 -0.66 -9.34 4.66
C CYS A 193 -2.00 -9.31 3.89
N ALA A 194 -2.15 -10.16 2.88
CA ALA A 194 -3.38 -10.28 2.11
C ALA A 194 -4.53 -10.82 2.96
N GLU A 195 -4.29 -11.82 3.82
CA GLU A 195 -5.30 -12.35 4.74
C GLU A 195 -5.79 -11.33 5.76
N VAL A 196 -4.92 -10.46 6.25
CA VAL A 196 -5.33 -9.35 7.12
C VAL A 196 -6.28 -8.39 6.37
N VAL A 197 -5.98 -8.07 5.11
CA VAL A 197 -6.87 -7.24 4.28
C VAL A 197 -8.20 -7.97 4.06
N ARG A 198 -8.19 -9.27 3.71
CA ARG A 198 -9.39 -10.10 3.56
C ARG A 198 -10.27 -10.06 4.80
N MET A 199 -9.68 -10.26 5.98
CA MET A 199 -10.39 -10.16 7.24
C MET A 199 -11.07 -8.81 7.41
N CYS A 200 -10.36 -7.71 7.13
CA CYS A 200 -10.92 -6.37 7.28
C CYS A 200 -12.10 -6.11 6.34
N LEU A 201 -11.99 -6.53 5.07
CA LEU A 201 -13.06 -6.36 4.07
C LEU A 201 -14.35 -7.12 4.44
N ARG A 202 -14.24 -8.22 5.19
CA ARG A 202 -15.37 -9.04 5.64
C ARG A 202 -16.04 -8.56 6.95
N LEU A 203 -15.50 -7.52 7.58
CA LEU A 203 -16.11 -6.95 8.78
C LEU A 203 -17.45 -6.31 8.46
N SER A 204 -18.38 -6.37 9.42
CA SER A 204 -19.66 -5.69 9.31
C SER A 204 -19.47 -4.18 9.16
N PRO A 205 -20.45 -3.46 8.60
CA PRO A 205 -20.37 -2.00 8.46
C PRO A 205 -20.17 -1.24 9.78
N SER A 206 -20.54 -1.85 10.91
CA SER A 206 -20.38 -1.28 12.24
C SER A 206 -19.00 -1.47 12.85
N ALA A 207 -18.13 -2.29 12.22
CA ALA A 207 -16.80 -2.59 12.73
C ALA A 207 -15.74 -1.92 11.85
N GLN A 208 -14.75 -1.31 12.49
CA GLN A 208 -13.63 -0.68 11.82
C GLN A 208 -12.31 -1.00 12.52
N ILE A 209 -11.33 -1.40 11.73
CA ILE A 209 -9.94 -1.51 12.15
C ILE A 209 -9.17 -0.42 11.40
N ARG A 210 -8.52 0.48 12.13
CA ARG A 210 -7.81 1.63 11.54
C ARG A 210 -6.34 1.35 11.26
N GLU A 211 -5.79 0.39 12.00
CA GLU A 211 -4.37 0.02 11.90
C GLU A 211 -4.19 -1.43 12.31
N VAL A 212 -3.35 -2.16 11.58
CA VAL A 212 -2.89 -3.50 11.96
C VAL A 212 -1.37 -3.54 11.85
N VAL A 213 -0.72 -3.90 12.96
CA VAL A 213 0.71 -4.18 13.00
C VAL A 213 0.91 -5.68 12.87
N ILE A 214 1.66 -6.10 11.85
CA ILE A 214 2.05 -7.50 11.65
C ILE A 214 3.54 -7.59 11.94
N GLN A 215 3.88 -8.30 13.00
CA GLN A 215 5.26 -8.46 13.45
C GLN A 215 5.75 -9.88 13.18
N ARG A 216 7.00 -10.01 12.77
CA ARG A 216 7.65 -11.32 12.59
C ARG A 216 7.69 -12.06 13.94
N ALA A 217 7.33 -13.33 13.94
CA ALA A 217 7.48 -14.18 15.12
C ALA A 217 8.96 -14.26 15.53
N GLY A 218 9.24 -14.14 16.82
CA GLY A 218 10.61 -14.16 17.35
C GLY A 218 11.39 -12.85 17.17
N ALA A 219 10.79 -11.79 16.66
CA ALA A 219 11.46 -10.49 16.60
C ALA A 219 11.71 -9.93 18.00
N VAL A 220 12.95 -9.54 18.27
CA VAL A 220 13.35 -8.88 19.54
C VAL A 220 13.65 -7.42 19.21
N GLY A 221 13.01 -6.49 19.95
CA GLY A 221 13.34 -5.05 19.81
C GLY A 221 12.60 -4.26 18.74
N GLY A 222 11.33 -4.50 18.52
CA GLY A 222 10.39 -3.50 17.94
C GLY A 222 10.31 -3.39 16.42
N VAL A 223 11.25 -3.82 15.60
CA VAL A 223 11.25 -3.66 14.13
C VAL A 223 11.74 -4.91 13.37
N GLY A 224 11.89 -6.02 14.00
CA GLY A 224 12.36 -7.27 13.39
C GLY A 224 11.26 -8.08 12.72
#